data_5112329f26326393335506a7676d37a4
#
_entry.id   5112329f26326393335506a7676d37a4
#
_cell.length_a   1.000
_cell.length_b   1.000
_cell.length_c   1.000
_cell.angle_alpha   90.00
_cell.angle_beta   90.00
_cell.angle_gamma   90.00
#
_symmetry.space_group_name_H-M   'P 1'
#
loop_
_entity.id
_entity.type
_entity.pdbx_description
1 polymer ?
#
loop_
_entity_poly.entity_id
_entity_poly.type
_entity_poly.pdbx_seq_one_letter_code
_entity_poly.pdbx_strand_id
1 'polypeptide(L)'
;MIPDFRLRPARLDDSAVVFAWRNDPLTRAMSRASVPVTWDDHQRWFSDVIHLPSRRVLIAEGAADQLAVVRFDRMDGRAGATSAWEVSINLNPAWRGPGVGGAVLRAACFGFQAPGEGLSLHAEIRAENAASRRIFEAAGFFTLSTEGEVLVYRRAPAGASTPSGTV
;
A
#
# COMPACT_ATOMS: atom_id res chain seq x y z
N MET A 1 7.70 -16.66 -11.60
CA MET A 1 8.31 -15.51 -12.31
C MET A 1 7.41 -14.31 -12.08
N ILE A 2 7.98 -13.13 -11.78
CA ILE A 2 7.21 -11.88 -11.64
C ILE A 2 6.97 -11.37 -13.07
N PRO A 3 5.72 -11.11 -13.48
CA PRO A 3 5.44 -10.57 -14.79
C PRO A 3 5.94 -9.12 -14.91
N ASP A 4 6.22 -8.69 -16.12
CA ASP A 4 6.42 -7.27 -16.38
C ASP A 4 5.14 -6.49 -16.10
N PHE A 5 5.25 -5.35 -15.44
CA PHE A 5 4.12 -4.49 -15.12
C PHE A 5 4.50 -3.01 -15.20
N ARG A 6 3.50 -2.19 -15.37
CA ARG A 6 3.59 -0.73 -15.21
C ARG A 6 2.67 -0.26 -14.08
N LEU A 7 3.05 0.81 -13.44
CA LEU A 7 2.19 1.53 -12.49
C LEU A 7 1.51 2.69 -13.22
N ARG A 8 0.20 2.79 -13.06
CA ARG A 8 -0.58 3.90 -13.58
C ARG A 8 -1.60 4.40 -12.55
N PRO A 9 -2.03 5.66 -12.62
CA PRO A 9 -3.17 6.12 -11.83
C PRO A 9 -4.40 5.24 -12.08
N ALA A 10 -5.16 5.00 -11.01
CA ALA A 10 -6.44 4.31 -11.10
C ALA A 10 -7.46 5.15 -11.88
N ARG A 11 -8.38 4.46 -12.56
CA ARG A 11 -9.49 5.02 -13.33
C ARG A 11 -10.80 4.46 -12.81
N LEU A 12 -11.92 5.09 -13.16
CA LEU A 12 -13.25 4.61 -12.75
C LEU A 12 -13.51 3.16 -13.16
N ASP A 13 -13.01 2.75 -14.33
CA ASP A 13 -13.15 1.38 -14.83
C ASP A 13 -12.44 0.33 -13.96
N ASP A 14 -11.49 0.74 -13.12
CA ASP A 14 -10.82 -0.17 -12.18
C ASP A 14 -11.67 -0.47 -10.94
N SER A 15 -12.77 0.23 -10.73
CA SER A 15 -13.60 0.13 -9.51
C SER A 15 -14.05 -1.30 -9.22
N ALA A 16 -14.53 -2.01 -10.23
CA ALA A 16 -15.07 -3.38 -10.06
C ALA A 16 -13.99 -4.37 -9.59
N VAL A 17 -12.81 -4.32 -10.18
CA VAL A 17 -11.71 -5.22 -9.82
C VAL A 17 -11.15 -4.90 -8.44
N VAL A 18 -11.00 -3.62 -8.10
CA VAL A 18 -10.56 -3.19 -6.76
C VAL A 18 -11.57 -3.59 -5.69
N PHE A 19 -12.86 -3.48 -5.98
CA PHE A 19 -13.95 -3.97 -5.12
C PHE A 19 -13.83 -5.47 -4.86
N ALA A 20 -13.64 -6.26 -5.92
CA ALA A 20 -13.50 -7.71 -5.79
C ALA A 20 -12.30 -8.10 -4.92
N TRP A 21 -11.15 -7.45 -5.11
CA TRP A 21 -9.95 -7.72 -4.29
C TRP A 21 -10.11 -7.27 -2.84
N ARG A 22 -10.81 -6.16 -2.60
CA ARG A 22 -11.09 -5.68 -1.24
C ARG A 22 -12.00 -6.64 -0.48
N ASN A 23 -12.97 -7.25 -1.17
CA ASN A 23 -13.92 -8.18 -0.59
C ASN A 23 -13.49 -9.66 -0.62
N ASP A 24 -12.32 -9.96 -1.19
CA ASP A 24 -11.75 -11.31 -1.10
C ASP A 24 -11.61 -11.74 0.37
N PRO A 25 -12.03 -12.97 0.72
CA PRO A 25 -12.08 -13.42 2.11
C PRO A 25 -10.73 -13.32 2.85
N LEU A 26 -9.62 -13.67 2.18
CA LEU A 26 -8.30 -13.60 2.79
C LEU A 26 -7.83 -12.14 2.95
N THR A 27 -8.08 -11.29 1.96
CA THR A 27 -7.81 -9.85 2.07
C THR A 27 -8.55 -9.24 3.27
N ARG A 28 -9.83 -9.57 3.44
CA ARG A 28 -10.63 -9.08 4.58
C ARG A 28 -10.10 -9.58 5.91
N ALA A 29 -9.80 -10.87 6.01
CA ALA A 29 -9.26 -11.47 7.24
C ALA A 29 -7.95 -10.79 7.69
N MET A 30 -7.11 -10.39 6.75
CA MET A 30 -5.82 -9.76 7.02
C MET A 30 -5.89 -8.21 7.07
N SER A 31 -7.04 -7.62 6.82
CA SER A 31 -7.26 -6.17 6.87
C SER A 31 -7.67 -5.72 8.27
N ARG A 32 -7.42 -4.45 8.61
CA ARG A 32 -7.91 -3.84 9.86
C ARG A 32 -9.45 -3.85 9.94
N ALA A 33 -10.11 -3.59 8.82
CA ALA A 33 -11.56 -3.70 8.70
C ALA A 33 -11.91 -4.99 7.96
N SER A 34 -12.43 -6.00 8.68
CA SER A 34 -12.77 -7.32 8.14
C SER A 34 -14.18 -7.38 7.53
N VAL A 35 -15.02 -6.37 7.77
CA VAL A 35 -16.38 -6.31 7.27
C VAL A 35 -16.39 -6.15 5.74
N PRO A 36 -17.27 -6.89 5.02
CA PRO A 36 -17.46 -6.68 3.59
C PRO A 36 -17.92 -5.24 3.29
N VAL A 37 -17.38 -4.68 2.22
CA VAL A 37 -17.82 -3.37 1.70
C VAL A 37 -18.95 -3.61 0.73
N THR A 38 -20.04 -2.82 0.78
CA THR A 38 -21.10 -2.87 -0.22
C THR A 38 -20.64 -2.24 -1.54
N TRP A 39 -21.25 -2.62 -2.65
CA TRP A 39 -20.92 -2.04 -3.95
C TRP A 39 -21.17 -0.53 -3.99
N ASP A 40 -22.29 -0.07 -3.44
CA ASP A 40 -22.66 1.34 -3.43
C ASP A 40 -21.70 2.20 -2.60
N ASP A 41 -21.27 1.70 -1.44
CA ASP A 41 -20.29 2.38 -0.60
C ASP A 41 -18.93 2.43 -1.29
N HIS A 42 -18.54 1.31 -1.94
CA HIS A 42 -17.29 1.25 -2.69
C HIS A 42 -17.29 2.22 -3.87
N GLN A 43 -18.35 2.27 -4.66
CA GLN A 43 -18.43 3.16 -5.81
C GLN A 43 -18.32 4.63 -5.40
N ARG A 44 -19.06 5.05 -4.36
CA ARG A 44 -18.97 6.42 -3.83
C ARG A 44 -17.56 6.74 -3.38
N TRP A 45 -16.99 5.87 -2.55
CA TRP A 45 -15.62 6.04 -2.07
C TRP A 45 -14.60 6.06 -3.22
N PHE A 46 -14.70 5.15 -4.19
CA PHE A 46 -13.73 5.02 -5.26
C PHE A 46 -13.76 6.21 -6.22
N SER A 47 -14.96 6.70 -6.57
CA SER A 47 -15.12 7.90 -7.40
C SER A 47 -14.51 9.16 -6.75
N ASP A 48 -14.61 9.25 -5.42
CA ASP A 48 -14.05 10.39 -4.69
C ASP A 48 -12.52 10.25 -4.55
N VAL A 49 -12.04 9.08 -4.12
CA VAL A 49 -10.64 8.88 -3.72
C VAL A 49 -9.66 9.07 -4.87
N ILE A 50 -10.02 8.71 -6.10
CA ILE A 50 -9.13 8.84 -7.25
C ILE A 50 -8.91 10.30 -7.70
N HIS A 51 -9.71 11.23 -7.19
CA HIS A 51 -9.62 12.66 -7.51
C HIS A 51 -9.07 13.51 -6.35
N LEU A 52 -8.91 12.93 -5.15
CA LEU A 52 -8.43 13.67 -3.98
C LEU A 52 -6.92 13.93 -4.04
N PRO A 53 -6.45 15.20 -3.92
CA PRO A 53 -5.02 15.52 -3.92
C PRO A 53 -4.26 14.90 -2.72
N SER A 54 -4.97 14.62 -1.62
CA SER A 54 -4.42 13.96 -0.43
C SER A 54 -4.32 12.45 -0.56
N ARG A 55 -4.68 11.90 -1.71
CA ARG A 55 -4.65 10.46 -1.98
C ARG A 55 -4.10 10.15 -3.36
N ARG A 56 -3.41 9.03 -3.47
CA ARG A 56 -2.93 8.48 -4.74
C ARG A 56 -3.30 7.00 -4.80
N VAL A 57 -4.02 6.62 -5.85
CA VAL A 57 -4.39 5.23 -6.10
C VAL A 57 -3.73 4.80 -7.40
N LEU A 58 -2.89 3.77 -7.33
CA LEU A 58 -2.15 3.24 -8.47
C LEU A 58 -2.58 1.80 -8.74
N ILE A 59 -2.72 1.46 -10.00
CA ILE A 59 -2.90 0.08 -10.48
C ILE A 59 -1.57 -0.42 -11.05
N ALA A 60 -1.15 -1.59 -10.58
CA ALA A 60 -0.08 -2.35 -11.23
C ALA A 60 -0.71 -3.18 -12.34
N GLU A 61 -0.42 -2.84 -13.58
CA GLU A 61 -0.99 -3.43 -14.78
C GLU A 61 0.06 -4.24 -15.52
N GLY A 62 -0.16 -5.55 -15.64
CA GLY A 62 0.61 -6.45 -16.48
C GLY A 62 0.07 -6.50 -17.91
N ALA A 63 0.66 -7.37 -18.76
CA ALA A 63 0.26 -7.49 -20.16
C ALA A 63 -1.16 -8.03 -20.35
N ALA A 64 -1.61 -8.93 -19.48
CA ALA A 64 -2.93 -9.58 -19.57
C ALA A 64 -3.86 -9.23 -18.40
N ASP A 65 -3.30 -8.91 -17.22
CA ASP A 65 -4.03 -8.78 -15.97
C ASP A 65 -3.62 -7.53 -15.18
N GLN A 66 -4.54 -7.04 -14.37
CA GLN A 66 -4.22 -6.14 -13.27
C GLN A 66 -3.73 -6.97 -12.08
N LEU A 67 -2.58 -6.59 -11.51
CA LEU A 67 -1.86 -7.39 -10.51
C LEU A 67 -2.13 -6.94 -9.08
N ALA A 68 -2.27 -5.65 -8.88
CA ALA A 68 -2.44 -5.05 -7.56
C ALA A 68 -2.97 -3.62 -7.64
N VAL A 69 -3.54 -3.15 -6.53
CA VAL A 69 -3.78 -1.74 -6.24
C VAL A 69 -2.90 -1.30 -5.08
N VAL A 70 -2.22 -0.16 -5.25
CA VAL A 70 -1.46 0.52 -4.20
C VAL A 70 -2.10 1.86 -3.91
N ARG A 71 -2.33 2.17 -2.65
CA ARG A 71 -2.90 3.45 -2.22
C ARG A 71 -1.95 4.16 -1.27
N PHE A 72 -1.80 5.46 -1.48
CA PHE A 72 -1.10 6.37 -0.59
C PHE A 72 -2.11 7.39 -0.07
N ASP A 73 -2.22 7.50 1.24
CA ASP A 73 -3.09 8.46 1.93
C ASP A 73 -2.23 9.43 2.73
N ARG A 74 -2.38 10.74 2.53
CA ARG A 74 -1.65 11.74 3.30
C ARG A 74 -2.11 11.73 4.75
N MET A 75 -1.15 11.68 5.66
CA MET A 75 -1.40 11.69 7.10
C MET A 75 -1.37 13.13 7.60
N ASP A 76 -2.53 13.76 7.73
CA ASP A 76 -2.65 15.10 8.26
C ASP A 76 -2.50 15.11 9.80
N GLY A 77 -1.77 16.09 10.35
CA GLY A 77 -1.80 16.37 11.80
C GLY A 77 -0.79 15.65 12.70
N ARG A 78 0.16 14.88 12.19
CA ARG A 78 1.30 14.44 13.02
C ARG A 78 2.34 15.56 13.07
N ALA A 79 2.37 16.27 14.22
CA ALA A 79 3.27 17.37 14.47
C ALA A 79 4.74 16.99 14.22
N GLY A 80 5.44 17.79 13.41
CA GLY A 80 6.87 17.72 13.23
C GLY A 80 7.38 16.89 12.05
N ALA A 81 6.54 16.30 11.23
CA ALA A 81 6.96 15.54 10.06
C ALA A 81 6.68 16.32 8.76
N THR A 82 7.73 16.61 8.01
CA THR A 82 7.66 16.69 6.55
C THR A 82 6.73 15.60 6.05
N SER A 83 5.76 15.91 5.22
CA SER A 83 4.66 15.09 4.70
C SER A 83 4.78 13.59 4.90
N ALA A 84 4.00 13.04 5.84
CA ALA A 84 3.89 11.59 6.07
C ALA A 84 2.71 11.03 5.27
N TRP A 85 2.89 9.85 4.70
CA TRP A 85 1.86 9.16 3.94
C TRP A 85 1.73 7.70 4.38
N GLU A 86 0.50 7.24 4.54
CA GLU A 86 0.23 5.83 4.75
C GLU A 86 0.12 5.13 3.41
N VAL A 87 0.77 3.97 3.28
CA VAL A 87 0.69 3.13 2.09
C VAL A 87 0.03 1.80 2.40
N SER A 88 -0.86 1.38 1.51
CA SER A 88 -1.49 0.06 1.54
C SER A 88 -1.43 -0.60 0.17
N ILE A 89 -1.45 -1.93 0.15
CA ILE A 89 -1.47 -2.73 -1.07
C ILE A 89 -2.48 -3.87 -0.95
N ASN A 90 -3.30 -4.05 -1.99
CA ASN A 90 -4.10 -5.25 -2.17
C ASN A 90 -3.72 -5.92 -3.48
N LEU A 91 -3.39 -7.21 -3.39
CA LEU A 91 -3.06 -8.02 -4.56
C LEU A 91 -4.32 -8.64 -5.18
N ASN A 92 -4.32 -8.74 -6.49
CA ASN A 92 -5.17 -9.70 -7.17
C ASN A 92 -4.89 -11.10 -6.59
N PRO A 93 -5.92 -11.81 -6.09
CA PRO A 93 -5.77 -13.13 -5.49
C PRO A 93 -5.00 -14.14 -6.37
N ALA A 94 -5.16 -14.06 -7.69
CA ALA A 94 -4.46 -14.92 -8.64
C ALA A 94 -2.94 -14.72 -8.67
N TRP A 95 -2.45 -13.58 -8.19
CA TRP A 95 -1.04 -13.21 -8.19
C TRP A 95 -0.38 -13.26 -6.81
N ARG A 96 -1.03 -13.88 -5.83
CA ARG A 96 -0.43 -14.14 -4.51
C ARG A 96 0.66 -15.23 -4.62
N GLY A 97 1.72 -15.09 -3.85
CA GLY A 97 2.80 -16.09 -3.75
C GLY A 97 4.05 -15.81 -4.59
N PRO A 98 3.99 -15.46 -5.89
CA PRO A 98 5.20 -15.37 -6.72
C PRO A 98 6.08 -14.12 -6.52
N GLY A 99 5.92 -13.38 -5.42
CA GLY A 99 6.73 -12.20 -5.11
C GLY A 99 6.25 -10.90 -5.77
N VAL A 100 5.12 -10.93 -6.46
CA VAL A 100 4.54 -9.78 -7.15
C VAL A 100 4.30 -8.60 -6.21
N GLY A 101 3.74 -8.86 -5.01
CA GLY A 101 3.46 -7.81 -4.04
C GLY A 101 4.69 -7.00 -3.64
N GLY A 102 5.82 -7.68 -3.40
CA GLY A 102 7.06 -7.00 -3.05
C GLY A 102 7.63 -6.17 -4.20
N ALA A 103 7.55 -6.67 -5.44
CA ALA A 103 7.99 -5.94 -6.62
C ALA A 103 7.14 -4.69 -6.86
N VAL A 104 5.81 -4.84 -6.82
CA VAL A 104 4.86 -3.73 -7.00
C VAL A 104 5.05 -2.67 -5.92
N LEU A 105 5.11 -3.08 -4.65
CA LEU A 105 5.26 -2.12 -3.54
C LEU A 105 6.58 -1.35 -3.64
N ARG A 106 7.71 -2.02 -3.94
CA ARG A 106 9.00 -1.34 -4.14
C ARG A 106 8.94 -0.32 -5.25
N ALA A 107 8.38 -0.69 -6.41
CA ALA A 107 8.25 0.21 -7.56
C ALA A 107 7.35 1.41 -7.23
N ALA A 108 6.22 1.19 -6.57
CA ALA A 108 5.30 2.24 -6.17
C ALA A 108 5.93 3.21 -5.17
N CYS A 109 6.61 2.71 -4.14
CA CYS A 109 7.28 3.55 -3.15
C CYS A 109 8.45 4.33 -3.76
N PHE A 110 9.22 3.71 -4.66
CA PHE A 110 10.32 4.39 -5.34
C PHE A 110 9.81 5.54 -6.23
N GLY A 111 8.76 5.32 -6.99
CA GLY A 111 8.16 6.36 -7.84
C GLY A 111 7.44 7.46 -7.05
N PHE A 112 6.97 7.14 -5.84
CA PHE A 112 6.27 8.09 -4.97
C PHE A 112 7.23 8.99 -4.17
N GLN A 113 8.33 8.43 -3.67
CA GLN A 113 9.35 9.17 -2.93
C GLN A 113 10.38 9.78 -3.87
N ALA A 114 10.05 10.89 -4.53
CA ALA A 114 11.04 11.61 -5.32
C ALA A 114 12.20 12.13 -4.44
N PRO A 115 13.44 12.10 -4.94
CA PRO A 115 14.58 12.62 -4.20
C PRO A 115 14.37 14.09 -3.79
N GLY A 116 14.64 14.40 -2.52
CA GLY A 116 14.55 15.76 -1.98
C GLY A 116 13.20 16.19 -1.41
N GLU A 117 12.13 15.41 -1.58
CA GLU A 117 10.81 15.77 -1.04
C GLU A 117 10.64 15.47 0.46
N GLY A 118 11.56 14.75 1.08
CA GLY A 118 11.51 14.45 2.51
C GLY A 118 10.30 13.62 2.96
N LEU A 119 9.64 12.89 2.03
CA LEU A 119 8.45 12.13 2.31
C LEU A 119 8.75 10.86 3.09
N SER A 120 8.10 10.65 4.23
CA SER A 120 8.13 9.38 4.95
C SER A 120 6.88 8.55 4.63
N LEU A 121 7.06 7.24 4.43
CA LEU A 121 5.96 6.31 4.24
C LEU A 121 5.73 5.50 5.50
N HIS A 122 4.47 5.30 5.83
CA HIS A 122 4.00 4.52 6.96
C HIS A 122 3.08 3.41 6.47
N ALA A 123 2.98 2.34 7.24
CA ALA A 123 2.00 1.28 6.99
C ALA A 123 1.57 0.67 8.33
N GLU A 124 0.34 0.25 8.41
CA GLU A 124 -0.21 -0.48 9.55
C GLU A 124 -0.55 -1.90 9.10
N ILE A 125 0.05 -2.89 9.76
CA ILE A 125 -0.05 -4.29 9.37
C ILE A 125 -0.41 -5.11 10.60
N ARG A 126 -1.42 -5.97 10.50
CA ARG A 126 -1.73 -6.93 11.57
C ARG A 126 -0.53 -7.83 11.83
N ALA A 127 -0.21 -8.05 13.09
CA ALA A 127 0.96 -8.85 13.50
C ALA A 127 0.92 -10.27 12.92
N GLU A 128 -0.26 -10.84 12.76
CA GLU A 128 -0.50 -12.15 12.16
C GLU A 128 -0.34 -12.18 10.63
N ASN A 129 -0.37 -11.01 9.95
CA ASN A 129 -0.23 -10.92 8.49
C ASN A 129 1.24 -11.04 8.05
N ALA A 130 1.81 -12.24 8.20
CA ALA A 130 3.20 -12.51 7.86
C ALA A 130 3.53 -12.23 6.38
N ALA A 131 2.56 -12.38 5.48
CA ALA A 131 2.76 -12.10 4.06
C ALA A 131 3.01 -10.62 3.80
N SER A 132 2.15 -9.74 4.34
CA SER A 132 2.34 -8.28 4.22
C SER A 132 3.61 -7.82 4.92
N ARG A 133 3.92 -8.34 6.11
CA ARG A 133 5.17 -8.00 6.82
C ARG A 133 6.40 -8.22 5.94
N ARG A 134 6.53 -9.41 5.33
CA ARG A 134 7.65 -9.72 4.42
C ARG A 134 7.70 -8.77 3.21
N ILE A 135 6.55 -8.44 2.62
CA ILE A 135 6.44 -7.53 1.47
C ILE A 135 6.96 -6.14 1.85
N PHE A 136 6.52 -5.61 2.99
CA PHE A 136 6.92 -4.28 3.47
C PHE A 136 8.38 -4.25 3.91
N GLU A 137 8.85 -5.24 4.65
CA GLU A 137 10.26 -5.37 5.06
C GLU A 137 11.19 -5.44 3.82
N ALA A 138 10.83 -6.24 2.82
CA ALA A 138 11.56 -6.31 1.55
C ALA A 138 11.52 -5.00 0.73
N ALA A 139 10.53 -4.13 0.98
CA ALA A 139 10.44 -2.80 0.38
C ALA A 139 11.15 -1.70 1.20
N GLY A 140 11.90 -2.08 2.25
CA GLY A 140 12.70 -1.17 3.06
C GLY A 140 11.94 -0.48 4.19
N PHE A 141 10.79 -1.04 4.59
CA PHE A 141 10.11 -0.61 5.82
C PHE A 141 10.67 -1.34 7.02
N PHE A 142 10.68 -0.67 8.15
CA PHE A 142 11.04 -1.23 9.46
C PHE A 142 9.95 -0.95 10.48
N THR A 143 9.83 -1.80 11.48
CA THR A 143 8.85 -1.64 12.57
C THR A 143 9.21 -0.43 13.40
N LEU A 144 8.28 0.51 13.56
CA LEU A 144 8.41 1.70 14.39
C LEU A 144 7.83 1.47 15.80
N SER A 145 6.63 0.87 15.87
CA SER A 145 5.93 0.58 17.12
C SER A 145 4.98 -0.59 16.96
N THR A 146 4.48 -1.08 18.09
CA THR A 146 3.42 -2.09 18.15
C THR A 146 2.26 -1.50 18.95
N GLU A 147 1.07 -1.52 18.36
CA GLU A 147 -0.16 -1.00 18.95
C GLU A 147 -1.21 -2.12 19.00
N GLY A 148 -1.23 -2.86 20.11
CA GLY A 148 -2.05 -4.07 20.24
C GLY A 148 -1.65 -5.14 19.23
N GLU A 149 -2.58 -5.53 18.37
CA GLU A 149 -2.34 -6.53 17.32
C GLU A 149 -1.83 -5.92 15.98
N VAL A 150 -1.54 -4.62 15.96
CA VAL A 150 -1.09 -3.90 14.77
C VAL A 150 0.36 -3.47 14.93
N LEU A 151 1.16 -3.75 13.91
CA LEU A 151 2.52 -3.24 13.78
C LEU A 151 2.50 -1.99 12.91
N VAL A 152 3.09 -0.92 13.41
CA VAL A 152 3.32 0.31 12.65
C VAL A 152 4.70 0.24 12.00
N TYR A 153 4.73 0.33 10.69
CA TYR A 153 5.94 0.33 9.88
C TYR A 153 6.24 1.72 9.35
N ARG A 154 7.53 2.00 9.16
CA ARG A 154 8.00 3.25 8.54
C ARG A 154 9.07 2.95 7.49
N ARG A 155 9.04 3.70 6.38
CA ARG A 155 10.14 3.82 5.43
C ARG A 155 10.62 5.27 5.42
N ALA A 156 11.91 5.46 5.65
CA ALA A 156 12.52 6.79 5.65
C ALA A 156 12.46 7.45 4.26
N PRO A 157 12.55 8.80 4.19
CA PRO A 157 12.70 9.50 2.93
C PRO A 157 13.89 9.00 2.12
N ALA A 158 13.78 9.10 0.79
CA ALA A 158 14.90 8.77 -0.09
C ALA A 158 16.11 9.69 0.23
N GLY A 159 17.28 9.11 0.51
CA GLY A 159 18.50 9.83 0.88
C GLY A 159 18.70 10.10 2.37
N ALA A 160 17.74 9.73 3.23
CA ALA A 160 17.96 9.75 4.68
C ALA A 160 18.79 8.52 5.09
N SER A 161 19.88 8.75 5.82
CA SER A 161 20.66 7.66 6.42
C SER A 161 19.79 6.90 7.40
N THR A 162 19.76 5.58 7.29
CA THR A 162 19.11 4.70 8.27
C THR A 162 19.78 4.94 9.62
N PRO A 163 19.07 5.20 10.73
CA PRO A 163 19.71 5.24 12.03
C PRO A 163 20.34 3.88 12.28
N SER A 164 21.66 3.87 12.45
CA SER A 164 22.40 2.68 12.89
C SER A 164 21.80 2.24 14.21
N GLY A 165 21.20 1.05 14.24
CA GLY A 165 20.70 0.44 15.45
C GLY A 165 21.88 0.28 16.42
N THR A 166 21.84 1.01 17.53
CA THR A 166 22.71 0.73 18.68
C THR A 166 22.19 -0.56 19.32
N VAL A 167 23.07 -1.53 19.38
CA VAL A 167 22.92 -2.82 20.09
C VAL A 167 22.64 -2.58 21.57
#